data_54de4ee4fdbbbdcb78d41d704177f17b
#
_entry.id   54de4ee4fdbbbdcb78d41d704177f17b
#
_cell.length_a   1.000
_cell.length_b   1.000
_cell.length_c   1.000
_cell.angle_alpha   90.00
_cell.angle_beta   90.00
_cell.angle_gamma   90.00
#
_symmetry.space_group_name_H-M   'P 1'
#
loop_
_entity.id
_entity.type
_entity.pdbx_description
1 polymer ?
#
loop_
_entity_poly.entity_id
_entity_poly.type
_entity_poly.pdbx_seq_one_letter_code
_entity_poly.pdbx_strand_id
1 'polypeptide(L)'
;MTPNLQLYNKAYETLQGYGFPVISRKEMQQEIPYPFFVIKMPESNRSKYTFDSYSGDTNLVIDIWSVSDDLGHHDGLVKRCIDDLTPSVKTNDYDFEEDDTNIAQLVDDTTNQELLHTSVTISYKTF
;
A
#
# COMPACT_ATOMS: atom_id res chain seq x y z
N MET A 1 -15.32 -10.00 8.69
CA MET A 1 -14.28 -9.65 7.70
C MET A 1 -12.92 -9.75 8.38
N THR A 2 -11.94 -10.35 7.71
CA THR A 2 -10.60 -10.49 8.27
C THR A 2 -9.90 -9.13 8.39
N PRO A 3 -8.89 -9.01 9.26
CA PRO A 3 -8.10 -7.76 9.32
C PRO A 3 -7.42 -7.47 7.97
N ASN A 4 -6.99 -8.50 7.25
CA ASN A 4 -6.36 -8.33 5.93
C ASN A 4 -7.30 -7.63 4.95
N LEU A 5 -8.53 -8.08 4.86
CA LEU A 5 -9.50 -7.49 3.93
C LEU A 5 -9.95 -6.11 4.37
N GLN A 6 -10.10 -5.88 5.67
CA GLN A 6 -10.45 -4.55 6.18
C GLN A 6 -9.35 -3.53 5.90
N LEU A 7 -8.09 -3.91 6.10
CA LEU A 7 -6.96 -3.05 5.79
C LEU A 7 -6.86 -2.79 4.28
N TYR A 8 -7.04 -3.84 3.47
CA TYR A 8 -7.03 -3.71 2.01
C TYR A 8 -8.09 -2.71 1.54
N ASN A 9 -9.32 -2.86 2.01
CA ASN A 9 -10.42 -1.99 1.62
C ASN A 9 -10.18 -0.54 2.03
N LYS A 10 -9.65 -0.33 3.23
CA LYS A 10 -9.35 1.01 3.72
C LYS A 10 -8.23 1.67 2.91
N ALA A 11 -7.17 0.93 2.61
CA ALA A 11 -6.08 1.44 1.79
C ALA A 11 -6.55 1.72 0.36
N TYR A 12 -7.33 0.83 -0.23
CA TYR A 12 -7.90 1.00 -1.57
C TYR A 12 -8.73 2.28 -1.65
N GLU A 13 -9.63 2.47 -0.69
CA GLU A 13 -10.48 3.67 -0.62
C GLU A 13 -9.63 4.94 -0.49
N THR A 14 -8.60 4.91 0.36
CA THR A 14 -7.70 6.05 0.56
C THR A 14 -6.98 6.41 -0.74
N LEU A 15 -6.41 5.43 -1.42
CA LEU A 15 -5.68 5.65 -2.66
C LEU A 15 -6.60 6.12 -3.81
N GLN A 16 -7.81 5.58 -3.89
CA GLN A 16 -8.78 6.03 -4.88
C GLN A 16 -9.09 7.52 -4.76
N GLY A 17 -9.05 8.05 -3.57
CA GLY A 17 -9.30 9.47 -3.32
C GLY A 17 -8.25 10.40 -3.95
N TYR A 18 -7.12 9.87 -4.41
CA TYR A 18 -6.09 10.67 -5.07
C TYR A 18 -6.40 10.98 -6.54
N GLY A 19 -7.37 10.28 -7.13
CA GLY A 19 -7.79 10.55 -8.51
C GLY A 19 -7.02 9.79 -9.58
N PHE A 20 -6.19 8.82 -9.20
CA PHE A 20 -5.42 7.99 -10.12
C PHE A 20 -5.89 6.54 -10.05
N PRO A 21 -5.64 5.72 -11.10
CA PRO A 21 -6.04 4.31 -11.05
C PRO A 21 -5.42 3.57 -9.89
N VAL A 22 -6.23 2.77 -9.20
CA VAL A 22 -5.78 1.85 -8.16
C VAL A 22 -6.21 0.46 -8.59
N ILE A 23 -5.26 -0.45 -8.77
CA ILE A 23 -5.53 -1.76 -9.32
C ILE A 23 -5.03 -2.86 -8.38
N SER A 24 -5.63 -4.02 -8.50
CA SER A 24 -5.09 -5.23 -7.90
C SER A 24 -4.09 -5.87 -8.87
N ARG A 25 -3.30 -6.81 -8.37
CA ARG A 25 -2.31 -7.48 -9.19
C ARG A 25 -2.90 -8.20 -10.40
N LYS A 26 -4.17 -8.63 -10.31
CA LYS A 26 -4.87 -9.31 -11.41
C LYS A 26 -5.11 -8.41 -12.61
N GLU A 27 -5.17 -7.10 -12.39
CA GLU A 27 -5.49 -6.12 -13.42
C GLU A 27 -4.27 -5.57 -14.14
N MET A 28 -3.05 -5.97 -13.73
CA MET A 28 -1.80 -5.45 -14.29
C MET A 28 -1.56 -5.80 -15.75
N GLN A 29 -2.31 -6.75 -16.29
CA GLN A 29 -2.20 -7.10 -17.72
C GLN A 29 -2.91 -6.12 -18.64
N GLN A 30 -3.70 -5.21 -18.09
CA GLN A 30 -4.38 -4.18 -18.86
C GLN A 30 -3.47 -2.96 -19.00
N GLU A 31 -3.64 -2.24 -20.11
CA GLU A 31 -2.93 -0.98 -20.32
C GLU A 31 -3.56 0.09 -19.42
N ILE A 32 -2.74 0.62 -18.49
CA ILE A 32 -3.20 1.54 -17.47
C ILE A 32 -2.39 2.83 -17.56
N PRO A 33 -3.06 4.01 -17.56
CA PRO A 33 -2.34 5.28 -17.63
C PRO A 33 -1.55 5.56 -16.36
N TYR A 34 -0.37 6.14 -16.53
CA TYR A 34 0.49 6.55 -15.43
C TYR A 34 0.06 7.93 -14.89
N PRO A 35 0.24 8.21 -13.60
CA PRO A 35 0.68 7.27 -12.57
C PRO A 35 -0.46 6.35 -12.10
N PHE A 36 -0.10 5.20 -11.54
CA PHE A 36 -1.10 4.31 -10.95
C PHE A 36 -0.52 3.59 -9.73
N PHE A 37 -1.43 3.06 -8.92
CA PHE A 37 -1.11 2.30 -7.72
C PHE A 37 -1.50 0.85 -7.89
N VAL A 38 -0.66 -0.06 -7.39
CA VAL A 38 -0.98 -1.48 -7.28
C VAL A 38 -0.99 -1.84 -5.81
N ILE A 39 -2.12 -2.33 -5.33
CA ILE A 39 -2.25 -2.76 -3.94
C ILE A 39 -2.32 -4.27 -3.87
N LYS A 40 -1.49 -4.87 -3.02
CA LYS A 40 -1.48 -6.33 -2.81
C LYS A 40 -2.31 -6.65 -1.58
N MET A 41 -2.93 -7.84 -1.59
CA MET A 41 -3.65 -8.31 -0.40
C MET A 41 -2.67 -8.41 0.78
N PRO A 42 -2.97 -7.77 1.91
CA PRO A 42 -2.10 -7.84 3.08
C PRO A 42 -1.93 -9.25 3.61
N GLU A 43 -0.77 -9.51 4.21
CA GLU A 43 -0.48 -10.74 4.92
C GLU A 43 -0.46 -10.45 6.41
N SER A 44 -0.91 -11.39 7.23
CA SER A 44 -0.94 -11.20 8.67
C SER A 44 -0.55 -12.46 9.42
N ASN A 45 0.04 -12.25 10.61
CA ASN A 45 0.33 -13.28 11.58
C ASN A 45 -0.45 -12.96 12.85
N ARG A 46 -1.16 -13.95 13.38
CA ARG A 46 -1.97 -13.79 14.59
C ARG A 46 -1.20 -14.33 15.79
N SER A 47 -1.14 -13.55 16.87
CA SER A 47 -0.57 -13.98 18.13
C SER A 47 -1.54 -14.84 18.91
N LYS A 48 -1.03 -15.91 19.53
CA LYS A 48 -1.82 -16.81 20.40
C LYS A 48 -1.78 -16.40 21.86
N TYR A 49 -1.11 -15.31 22.20
CA TYR A 49 -0.85 -14.96 23.60
C TYR A 49 -1.93 -14.10 24.25
N THR A 50 -2.95 -13.67 23.48
CA THR A 50 -4.06 -12.88 24.00
C THR A 50 -5.34 -13.68 23.95
N PHE A 51 -6.03 -13.75 25.08
CA PHE A 51 -7.24 -14.58 25.24
C PHE A 51 -8.51 -13.91 24.75
N ASP A 52 -8.60 -12.58 24.90
CA ASP A 52 -9.86 -11.86 24.71
C ASP A 52 -9.81 -10.83 23.58
N SER A 53 -8.67 -10.66 22.93
CA SER A 53 -8.53 -9.67 21.86
C SER A 53 -7.61 -10.19 20.76
N TYR A 54 -7.83 -9.69 19.55
CA TYR A 54 -6.93 -9.95 18.44
C TYR A 54 -5.63 -9.19 18.66
N SER A 55 -4.50 -9.85 18.45
CA SER A 55 -3.19 -9.21 18.41
C SER A 55 -2.36 -9.93 17.36
N GLY A 56 -1.73 -9.16 16.48
CA GLY A 56 -0.92 -9.75 15.42
C GLY A 56 -0.15 -8.69 14.64
N ASP A 57 0.46 -9.14 13.56
CA ASP A 57 1.21 -8.31 12.63
C ASP A 57 0.55 -8.38 11.27
N THR A 58 0.41 -7.24 10.59
CA THR A 58 -0.18 -7.17 9.26
C THR A 58 0.72 -6.31 8.38
N ASN A 59 1.06 -6.82 7.19
CA ASN A 59 1.91 -6.13 6.22
C ASN A 59 1.08 -5.67 5.02
N LEU A 60 1.22 -4.40 4.66
CA LEU A 60 0.59 -3.82 3.49
C LEU A 60 1.67 -3.43 2.49
N VAL A 61 1.52 -3.84 1.23
CA VAL A 61 2.45 -3.48 0.16
C VAL A 61 1.71 -2.71 -0.92
N ILE A 62 2.22 -1.53 -1.24
CA ILE A 62 1.68 -0.66 -2.28
C ILE A 62 2.80 -0.33 -3.26
N ASP A 63 2.58 -0.60 -4.54
CA ASP A 63 3.51 -0.24 -5.60
C ASP A 63 2.98 0.98 -6.35
N ILE A 64 3.85 1.95 -6.60
CA ILE A 64 3.51 3.20 -7.27
C ILE A 64 4.34 3.30 -8.54
N TRP A 65 3.68 3.48 -9.67
CA TRP A 65 4.31 3.52 -10.98
C TRP A 65 4.09 4.87 -11.65
N SER A 66 5.14 5.48 -12.15
CA SER A 66 5.10 6.76 -12.86
C SER A 66 6.11 6.78 -14.00
N VAL A 67 5.96 7.73 -14.93
CA VAL A 67 7.00 7.99 -15.93
C VAL A 67 8.16 8.74 -15.29
N SER A 68 9.38 8.55 -15.82
CA SER A 68 10.61 9.02 -15.16
C SER A 68 10.76 10.54 -15.09
N ASP A 69 10.11 11.29 -15.97
CA ASP A 69 10.19 12.75 -15.97
C ASP A 69 9.30 13.40 -14.90
N ASP A 70 8.47 12.63 -14.22
CA ASP A 70 7.57 13.10 -13.16
C ASP A 70 8.10 12.79 -11.75
N LEU A 71 9.42 12.84 -11.54
CA LEU A 71 10.03 12.42 -10.28
C LEU A 71 9.45 13.14 -9.06
N GLY A 72 9.28 14.46 -9.14
CA GLY A 72 8.73 15.26 -8.02
C GLY A 72 7.29 14.87 -7.71
N HIS A 73 6.47 14.67 -8.75
CA HIS A 73 5.09 14.25 -8.59
C HIS A 73 5.01 12.83 -8.01
N HIS A 74 5.87 11.93 -8.53
CA HIS A 74 5.95 10.56 -8.02
C HIS A 74 6.30 10.53 -6.52
N ASP A 75 7.35 11.28 -6.14
CA ASP A 75 7.76 11.38 -4.74
C ASP A 75 6.64 11.93 -3.86
N GLY A 76 5.90 12.92 -4.35
CA GLY A 76 4.75 13.49 -3.66
C GLY A 76 3.64 12.47 -3.42
N LEU A 77 3.38 11.60 -4.40
CA LEU A 77 2.40 10.52 -4.25
C LEU A 77 2.85 9.49 -3.22
N VAL A 78 4.14 9.14 -3.22
CA VAL A 78 4.71 8.23 -2.22
C VAL A 78 4.54 8.80 -0.82
N LYS A 79 4.90 10.07 -0.64
CA LYS A 79 4.78 10.74 0.65
C LYS A 79 3.31 10.81 1.11
N ARG A 80 2.41 11.17 0.23
CA ARG A 80 0.98 11.26 0.54
C ARG A 80 0.43 9.92 0.99
N CYS A 81 0.79 8.85 0.28
CA CYS A 81 0.40 7.50 0.63
C CYS A 81 0.86 7.11 2.04
N ILE A 82 2.12 7.38 2.35
CA ILE A 82 2.68 7.10 3.67
C ILE A 82 1.99 7.94 4.74
N ASP A 83 1.81 9.23 4.50
CA ASP A 83 1.20 10.13 5.49
C ASP A 83 -0.24 9.73 5.81
N ASP A 84 -0.99 9.23 4.82
CA ASP A 84 -2.39 8.87 5.02
C ASP A 84 -2.57 7.48 5.64
N LEU A 85 -1.55 6.62 5.56
CA LEU A 85 -1.61 5.25 6.07
C LEU A 85 -0.74 5.03 7.31
N THR A 86 -0.11 6.08 7.82
CA THR A 86 0.64 6.07 9.06
C THR A 86 0.30 7.33 9.87
N PRO A 87 0.50 7.31 11.19
CA PRO A 87 1.04 6.24 12.01
C PRO A 87 0.05 5.12 12.32
N SER A 88 -1.23 5.30 11.99
CA SER A 88 -2.23 4.29 12.27
C SER A 88 -3.36 4.30 11.25
N VAL A 89 -3.99 3.14 11.09
CA VAL A 89 -5.20 2.97 10.29
C VAL A 89 -6.25 2.33 11.18
N LYS A 90 -7.45 2.88 11.18
CA LYS A 90 -8.57 2.33 11.94
C LYS A 90 -9.64 1.83 10.99
N THR A 91 -10.11 0.62 11.25
CA THR A 91 -11.23 0.02 10.55
C THR A 91 -12.34 -0.28 11.55
N ASN A 92 -13.45 -0.87 11.08
CA ASN A 92 -14.59 -1.12 11.96
C ASN A 92 -14.25 -2.01 13.15
N ASP A 93 -13.38 -3.01 12.94
CA ASP A 93 -13.09 -4.04 13.95
C ASP A 93 -11.66 -4.04 14.44
N TYR A 94 -10.75 -3.32 13.78
CA TYR A 94 -9.31 -3.40 14.08
C TYR A 94 -8.64 -2.04 14.09
N ASP A 95 -7.59 -1.95 14.89
CA ASP A 95 -6.64 -0.85 14.86
C ASP A 95 -5.31 -1.37 14.33
N PHE A 96 -4.73 -0.64 13.38
CA PHE A 96 -3.43 -0.95 12.77
C PHE A 96 -2.48 0.18 13.12
N GLU A 97 -1.44 -0.13 13.88
CA GLU A 97 -0.44 0.85 14.27
C GLU A 97 0.89 0.56 13.61
N GLU A 98 1.47 1.55 12.98
CA GLU A 98 2.73 1.40 12.26
C GLU A 98 3.84 0.91 13.20
N ASP A 99 4.49 -0.18 12.80
CA ASP A 99 5.68 -0.71 13.46
C ASP A 99 6.92 -0.34 12.65
N ASP A 100 6.85 -0.49 11.31
CA ASP A 100 7.97 -0.20 10.41
C ASP A 100 7.44 0.13 9.03
N THR A 101 8.15 1.00 8.31
CA THR A 101 7.84 1.35 6.92
C THR A 101 9.13 1.28 6.10
N ASN A 102 9.10 0.50 5.03
CA ASN A 102 10.21 0.36 4.09
C ASN A 102 9.82 0.93 2.73
N ILE A 103 10.70 1.74 2.16
CA ILE A 103 10.50 2.35 0.84
C ILE A 103 11.65 1.87 -0.05
N ALA A 104 11.30 1.17 -1.13
CA ALA A 104 12.27 0.71 -2.11
C ALA A 104 11.95 1.35 -3.46
N GLN A 105 12.86 2.17 -3.97
CA GLN A 105 12.68 2.88 -5.22
C GLN A 105 13.55 2.26 -6.30
N LEU A 106 12.94 1.95 -7.44
CA LEU A 106 13.57 1.29 -8.57
C LEU A 106 13.30 2.10 -9.83
N VAL A 107 14.24 2.04 -10.78
CA VAL A 107 14.04 2.56 -12.14
C VAL A 107 13.87 1.36 -13.05
N ASP A 108 12.75 1.30 -13.77
CA ASP A 108 12.45 0.22 -14.68
C ASP A 108 12.61 0.72 -16.12
N ASP A 109 13.60 0.20 -16.82
CA ASP A 109 13.89 0.54 -18.20
C ASP A 109 13.67 -0.63 -19.17
N THR A 110 12.91 -1.65 -18.74
CA THR A 110 12.63 -2.84 -19.56
C THR A 110 11.64 -2.57 -20.69
N THR A 111 10.97 -1.42 -20.67
CA THR A 111 10.07 -0.98 -21.73
C THR A 111 10.75 0.10 -22.58
N ASN A 112 10.08 0.59 -23.62
CA ASN A 112 10.58 1.71 -24.44
C ASN A 112 10.61 3.03 -23.67
N GLN A 113 10.07 3.04 -22.45
CA GLN A 113 9.97 4.22 -21.62
C GLN A 113 10.55 3.89 -20.25
N GLU A 114 11.38 4.79 -19.72
CA GLU A 114 11.90 4.66 -18.37
C GLU A 114 10.79 4.95 -17.37
N LEU A 115 10.60 4.05 -16.40
CA LEU A 115 9.55 4.13 -15.41
C LEU A 115 10.13 4.22 -14.01
N LEU A 116 9.47 5.00 -13.16
CA LEU A 116 9.72 5.02 -11.72
C LEU A 116 8.79 4.04 -11.03
N HIS A 117 9.36 3.18 -10.21
CA HIS A 117 8.60 2.21 -9.43
C HIS A 117 9.04 2.30 -7.98
N THR A 118 8.13 2.63 -7.09
CA THR A 118 8.38 2.64 -5.65
C THR A 118 7.49 1.60 -5.00
N SER A 119 8.10 0.72 -4.21
CA SER A 119 7.39 -0.25 -3.40
C SER A 119 7.41 0.23 -1.96
N VAL A 120 6.24 0.47 -1.39
CA VAL A 120 6.07 0.88 0.01
C VAL A 120 5.52 -0.30 0.77
N THR A 121 6.25 -0.75 1.78
CA THR A 121 5.81 -1.84 2.67
C THR A 121 5.64 -1.27 4.07
N ILE A 122 4.42 -1.32 4.57
CA ILE A 122 4.10 -0.85 5.92
C ILE A 122 3.74 -2.06 6.76
N SER A 123 4.48 -2.25 7.86
CA SER A 123 4.23 -3.30 8.82
C SER A 123 3.48 -2.69 10.00
N TYR A 124 2.34 -3.28 10.34
CA TYR A 124 1.50 -2.79 11.42
C TYR A 124 1.40 -3.81 12.54
N LYS A 125 1.33 -3.33 13.77
CA LYS A 125 0.79 -4.09 14.89
C LYS A 125 -0.72 -3.96 14.84
N THR A 126 -1.43 -5.08 14.91
CA THR A 126 -2.88 -5.14 14.74
C THR A 126 -3.56 -5.51 16.05
N PHE A 127 -4.57 -4.75 16.41
CA PHE A 127 -5.31 -4.93 17.67
C PHE A 127 -6.81 -5.05 17.44
#